data_a922dfcdef88f706434fc82d88b0bb17
#
_entry.id   a922dfcdef88f706434fc82d88b0bb17
#
_cell.length_a   1.000
_cell.length_b   1.000
_cell.length_c   1.000
_cell.angle_alpha   90.00
_cell.angle_beta   90.00
_cell.angle_gamma   90.00
#
_symmetry.space_group_name_H-M   'P 1'
#
loop_
_entity.id
_entity.type
_entity.pdbx_description
1 polymer ?
#
loop_
_entity_poly.entity_id
_entity_poly.type
_entity_poly.pdbx_seq_one_letter_code
_entity_poly.pdbx_strand_id
1 'polypeptide(L)'
;MLRVLISTTSFQDTPGEHHQLLADEGYELVCERGPLSEKRMLELVGNLDALLCGDDSITAAVIDKALPHLKVIAKYGIGIDKIDMEHATAKGIPVTFCPGVNHTTVAEHTFALLLALVRNLVEEANVTRNGEWKRLTGNEIMGKTIAIVGLGRIGKEVAIRAKAFGMKVKAFDLYWDEEFADAHEVKRCFSLGETMGGAEVVSLHVNLTSETRYMLNAKSIASLKDGAIVLNCARGELVDSSAMVNALESGKLGGYGTDVMEEEPPAPDHPLLSAPNTVITPHIGSRTYESVQRQAGMAVRNLIHVLKGEQPLAQANEVTIPSPTT
;
A
#
# COMPACT_ATOMS: atom_id res chain seq x y z
N MET A 1 11.58 32.38 0.36
CA MET A 1 11.81 31.07 -0.32
C MET A 1 10.93 30.07 0.36
N LEU A 2 10.12 29.32 -0.40
CA LEU A 2 9.24 28.29 0.17
C LEU A 2 10.06 27.08 0.62
N ARG A 3 9.68 26.50 1.78
CA ARG A 3 10.36 25.37 2.40
C ARG A 3 9.50 24.11 2.29
N VAL A 4 10.05 23.05 1.71
CA VAL A 4 9.35 21.79 1.43
C VAL A 4 10.01 20.65 2.17
N LEU A 5 9.28 19.93 3.02
CA LEU A 5 9.73 18.67 3.59
C LEU A 5 9.54 17.54 2.57
N ILE A 6 10.56 16.74 2.38
CA ILE A 6 10.51 15.50 1.59
C ILE A 6 10.88 14.35 2.52
N SER A 7 9.90 13.50 2.86
CA SER A 7 10.11 12.37 3.78
C SER A 7 10.18 11.01 3.07
N THR A 8 9.78 10.93 1.81
CA THR A 8 9.72 9.67 1.06
C THR A 8 11.10 9.17 0.61
N THR A 9 11.48 7.99 1.06
CA THR A 9 12.80 7.42 0.80
C THR A 9 12.99 7.02 -0.67
N SER A 10 11.99 6.40 -1.29
CA SER A 10 12.07 6.01 -2.70
C SER A 10 12.18 7.21 -3.64
N PHE A 11 11.52 8.32 -3.32
CA PHE A 11 11.67 9.59 -4.01
C PHE A 11 13.11 10.10 -3.97
N GLN A 12 13.72 10.08 -2.78
CA GLN A 12 15.08 10.57 -2.56
C GLN A 12 16.14 9.65 -3.18
N ASP A 13 15.92 8.33 -3.12
CA ASP A 13 16.92 7.33 -3.56
C ASP A 13 16.92 7.09 -5.07
N THR A 14 15.84 7.46 -5.76
CA THR A 14 15.69 7.15 -7.19
C THR A 14 15.91 8.41 -8.03
N PRO A 15 16.92 8.46 -8.91
CA PRO A 15 17.10 9.60 -9.80
C PRO A 15 15.95 9.71 -10.79
N GLY A 16 15.57 10.95 -11.16
CA GLY A 16 14.49 11.17 -12.11
C GLY A 16 14.14 12.64 -12.32
N GLU A 17 13.23 12.89 -13.27
CA GLU A 17 12.75 14.23 -13.64
C GLU A 17 12.16 15.00 -12.44
N HIS A 18 11.60 14.30 -11.47
CA HIS A 18 10.97 14.90 -10.28
C HIS A 18 11.94 15.77 -9.46
N HIS A 19 13.23 15.42 -9.43
CA HIS A 19 14.24 16.26 -8.76
C HIS A 19 14.47 17.55 -9.52
N GLN A 20 14.51 17.50 -10.86
CA GLN A 20 14.68 18.69 -11.68
C GLN A 20 13.48 19.64 -11.57
N LEU A 21 12.26 19.09 -11.57
CA LEU A 21 11.04 19.87 -11.39
C LEU A 21 11.04 20.67 -10.07
N LEU A 22 11.52 20.10 -8.98
CA LEU A 22 11.66 20.81 -7.70
C LEU A 22 12.81 21.84 -7.72
N ALA A 23 13.93 21.51 -8.37
CA ALA A 23 15.07 22.39 -8.48
C ALA A 23 14.75 23.65 -9.31
N ASP A 24 13.96 23.52 -10.37
CA ASP A 24 13.54 24.63 -11.24
C ASP A 24 12.65 25.64 -10.50
N GLU A 25 11.93 25.21 -9.46
CA GLU A 25 11.10 26.11 -8.63
C GLU A 25 11.91 26.85 -7.55
N GLY A 26 13.14 26.45 -7.29
CA GLY A 26 14.02 27.09 -6.33
C GLY A 26 13.58 27.00 -4.87
N TYR A 27 12.84 25.92 -4.51
CA TYR A 27 12.42 25.69 -3.11
C TYR A 27 13.60 25.26 -2.23
N GLU A 28 13.54 25.63 -0.95
CA GLU A 28 14.42 25.07 0.08
C GLU A 28 13.91 23.68 0.46
N LEU A 29 14.66 22.62 0.14
CA LEU A 29 14.26 21.24 0.42
C LEU A 29 14.84 20.77 1.76
N VAL A 30 13.96 20.33 2.65
CA VAL A 30 14.30 19.68 3.91
C VAL A 30 14.06 18.17 3.71
N CYS A 31 15.14 17.39 3.61
CA CYS A 31 15.08 15.96 3.38
C CYS A 31 15.22 15.19 4.69
N GLU A 32 14.25 14.33 4.98
CA GLU A 32 14.24 13.39 6.10
C GLU A 32 13.89 11.99 5.59
N ARG A 33 14.21 10.96 6.34
CA ARG A 33 13.93 9.58 5.92
C ARG A 33 12.75 9.00 6.70
N GLY A 34 11.58 9.00 6.04
CA GLY A 34 10.35 8.43 6.58
C GLY A 34 10.26 6.89 6.48
N PRO A 35 9.18 6.31 7.03
CA PRO A 35 8.04 7.03 7.61
C PRO A 35 8.39 7.74 8.93
N LEU A 36 7.88 8.97 9.11
CA LEU A 36 8.14 9.78 10.29
C LEU A 36 7.01 9.63 11.31
N SER A 37 7.39 9.38 12.57
CA SER A 37 6.44 9.39 13.68
C SER A 37 5.89 10.80 13.94
N GLU A 38 4.73 10.90 14.59
CA GLU A 38 4.14 12.17 15.01
C GLU A 38 5.14 13.03 15.78
N LYS A 39 5.89 12.43 16.73
CA LYS A 39 6.91 13.12 17.50
C LYS A 39 7.95 13.79 16.59
N ARG A 40 8.46 13.05 15.60
CA ARG A 40 9.46 13.59 14.68
C ARG A 40 8.86 14.66 13.75
N MET A 41 7.64 14.47 13.28
CA MET A 41 6.94 15.49 12.49
C MET A 41 6.78 16.80 13.27
N LEU A 42 6.37 16.75 14.54
CA LEU A 42 6.24 17.93 15.41
C LEU A 42 7.55 18.71 15.59
N GLU A 43 8.71 18.05 15.52
CA GLU A 43 10.01 18.72 15.60
C GLU A 43 10.35 19.52 14.33
N LEU A 44 9.81 19.10 13.15
CA LEU A 44 10.21 19.58 11.83
C LEU A 44 9.28 20.65 11.26
N VAL A 45 7.95 20.51 11.47
CA VAL A 45 6.94 21.22 10.64
C VAL A 45 6.73 22.70 10.94
N GLY A 46 7.34 23.25 12.00
CA GLY A 46 6.99 24.59 12.51
C GLY A 46 7.19 25.78 11.55
N ASN A 47 7.90 25.61 10.44
CA ASN A 47 8.18 26.64 9.45
C ASN A 47 8.28 26.09 8.02
N LEU A 48 7.48 25.08 7.71
CA LEU A 48 7.41 24.43 6.39
C LEU A 48 6.16 24.89 5.64
N ASP A 49 6.33 25.23 4.37
CA ASP A 49 5.23 25.66 3.50
C ASP A 49 4.50 24.46 2.86
N ALA A 50 5.18 23.32 2.69
CA ALA A 50 4.62 22.16 2.06
C ALA A 50 5.25 20.85 2.60
N LEU A 51 4.45 19.79 2.58
CA LEU A 51 4.88 18.43 2.91
C LEU A 51 4.73 17.54 1.67
N LEU A 52 5.83 16.93 1.20
CA LEU A 52 5.80 15.82 0.26
C LEU A 52 6.06 14.55 1.07
N CYS A 53 4.99 13.88 1.46
CA CYS A 53 4.99 12.86 2.49
C CYS A 53 4.69 11.46 1.95
N GLY A 54 5.29 10.45 2.60
CA GLY A 54 4.96 9.03 2.46
C GLY A 54 3.88 8.61 3.47
N ASP A 55 4.19 7.57 4.25
CA ASP A 55 3.31 7.04 5.31
C ASP A 55 3.62 7.67 6.68
N ASP A 56 3.94 8.96 6.66
CA ASP A 56 4.23 9.76 7.85
C ASP A 56 2.95 10.04 8.64
N SER A 57 3.07 10.14 9.97
CA SER A 57 1.95 10.46 10.87
C SER A 57 1.62 11.94 10.81
N ILE A 58 0.63 12.32 9.99
CA ILE A 58 0.15 13.70 9.83
C ILE A 58 -1.15 13.88 10.60
N THR A 59 -1.04 14.00 11.92
CA THR A 59 -2.16 14.18 12.85
C THR A 59 -2.61 15.64 12.92
N ALA A 60 -3.76 15.88 13.58
CA ALA A 60 -4.23 17.23 13.87
C ALA A 60 -3.16 18.10 14.55
N ALA A 61 -2.40 17.54 15.50
CA ALA A 61 -1.34 18.25 16.20
C ALA A 61 -0.20 18.66 15.26
N VAL A 62 0.16 17.81 14.30
CA VAL A 62 1.17 18.12 13.28
C VAL A 62 0.71 19.23 12.36
N ILE A 63 -0.55 19.18 11.91
CA ILE A 63 -1.15 20.21 11.06
C ILE A 63 -1.20 21.56 11.79
N ASP A 64 -1.70 21.58 13.04
CA ASP A 64 -1.76 22.83 13.84
C ASP A 64 -0.37 23.42 14.08
N LYS A 65 0.64 22.58 14.33
CA LYS A 65 2.03 23.04 14.52
C LYS A 65 2.64 23.60 13.23
N ALA A 66 2.23 23.12 12.07
CA ALA A 66 2.72 23.60 10.77
C ALA A 66 2.08 24.94 10.34
N LEU A 67 0.95 25.30 10.94
CA LEU A 67 0.28 26.58 10.66
C LEU A 67 1.03 27.76 11.32
N PRO A 68 0.97 28.97 10.74
CA PRO A 68 0.21 29.34 9.52
C PRO A 68 0.97 29.12 8.20
N HIS A 69 2.13 28.48 8.20
CA HIS A 69 3.00 28.37 7.03
C HIS A 69 2.53 27.31 6.04
N LEU A 70 1.99 26.20 6.54
CA LEU A 70 1.59 25.05 5.70
C LEU A 70 0.50 25.43 4.69
N LYS A 71 0.76 25.16 3.41
CA LYS A 71 -0.11 25.46 2.26
C LYS A 71 -0.64 24.21 1.56
N VAL A 72 0.08 23.10 1.64
CA VAL A 72 -0.29 21.83 0.99
C VAL A 72 0.35 20.63 1.65
N ILE A 73 -0.40 19.51 1.69
CA ILE A 73 0.09 18.19 2.00
C ILE A 73 0.02 17.36 0.71
N ALA A 74 1.17 17.06 0.10
CA ALA A 74 1.26 16.28 -1.12
C ALA A 74 1.66 14.83 -0.79
N LYS A 75 0.67 13.93 -0.82
CA LYS A 75 0.89 12.50 -0.58
C LYS A 75 1.56 11.86 -1.78
N TYR A 76 2.73 11.29 -1.55
CA TYR A 76 3.40 10.37 -2.46
C TYR A 76 2.77 8.98 -2.34
N GLY A 77 1.83 8.67 -3.21
CA GLY A 77 1.06 7.41 -3.18
C GLY A 77 -0.45 7.62 -3.16
N ILE A 78 -1.19 6.55 -2.85
CA ILE A 78 -2.66 6.53 -2.91
C ILE A 78 -3.28 6.60 -1.51
N GLY A 79 -2.72 5.89 -0.52
CA GLY A 79 -3.28 5.78 0.82
C GLY A 79 -3.14 7.07 1.62
N ILE A 80 -4.24 7.61 2.10
CA ILE A 80 -4.30 8.87 2.87
C ILE A 80 -4.65 8.63 4.35
N ASP A 81 -4.67 7.38 4.78
CA ASP A 81 -5.10 6.93 6.11
C ASP A 81 -4.19 7.39 7.27
N LYS A 82 -2.96 7.84 6.97
CA LYS A 82 -2.03 8.44 7.95
C LYS A 82 -2.15 9.98 8.05
N ILE A 83 -3.08 10.59 7.30
CA ILE A 83 -3.33 12.03 7.30
C ILE A 83 -4.69 12.28 7.94
N ASP A 84 -4.76 13.18 8.92
CA ASP A 84 -6.03 13.65 9.47
C ASP A 84 -6.75 14.53 8.46
N MET A 85 -7.54 13.88 7.59
CA MET A 85 -8.23 14.50 6.47
C MET A 85 -9.30 15.49 6.93
N GLU A 86 -10.01 15.19 8.01
CA GLU A 86 -11.05 16.04 8.56
C GLU A 86 -10.43 17.35 9.09
N HIS A 87 -9.36 17.21 9.86
CA HIS A 87 -8.67 18.37 10.41
C HIS A 87 -7.99 19.23 9.33
N ALA A 88 -7.32 18.60 8.34
CA ALA A 88 -6.74 19.30 7.20
C ALA A 88 -7.79 20.11 6.44
N THR A 89 -8.97 19.52 6.21
CA THR A 89 -10.10 20.19 5.53
C THR A 89 -10.63 21.35 6.35
N ALA A 90 -10.83 21.16 7.67
CA ALA A 90 -11.29 22.21 8.59
C ALA A 90 -10.31 23.40 8.67
N LYS A 91 -9.01 23.16 8.47
CA LYS A 91 -7.96 24.19 8.43
C LYS A 91 -7.74 24.80 7.03
N GLY A 92 -8.49 24.34 6.03
CA GLY A 92 -8.34 24.82 4.65
C GLY A 92 -7.03 24.39 3.98
N ILE A 93 -6.43 23.26 4.41
CA ILE A 93 -5.21 22.73 3.82
C ILE A 93 -5.56 21.69 2.75
N PRO A 94 -5.22 21.94 1.47
CA PRO A 94 -5.41 20.97 0.40
C PRO A 94 -4.51 19.76 0.64
N VAL A 95 -5.12 18.57 0.50
CA VAL A 95 -4.40 17.28 0.51
C VAL A 95 -4.47 16.70 -0.89
N THR A 96 -3.33 16.51 -1.52
CA THR A 96 -3.23 15.88 -2.85
C THR A 96 -2.70 14.46 -2.74
N PHE A 97 -2.96 13.63 -3.75
CA PHE A 97 -2.53 12.22 -3.77
C PHE A 97 -2.25 11.76 -5.21
N CYS A 98 -1.77 10.52 -5.38
CA CYS A 98 -1.34 10.00 -6.68
C CYS A 98 -2.15 8.76 -7.10
N PRO A 99 -3.42 8.90 -7.51
CA PRO A 99 -4.23 7.76 -7.93
C PRO A 99 -3.78 7.21 -9.29
N GLY A 100 -3.82 5.88 -9.46
CA GLY A 100 -3.61 5.23 -10.76
C GLY A 100 -2.16 5.12 -11.21
N VAL A 101 -1.17 5.35 -10.35
CA VAL A 101 0.25 5.36 -10.73
C VAL A 101 1.03 4.09 -10.35
N ASN A 102 0.50 3.25 -9.43
CA ASN A 102 1.22 2.11 -8.88
C ASN A 102 0.47 0.76 -8.95
N HIS A 103 -0.74 0.73 -9.53
CA HIS A 103 -1.61 -0.46 -9.52
C HIS A 103 -0.95 -1.69 -10.17
N THR A 104 -0.30 -1.51 -11.31
CA THR A 104 0.46 -2.57 -12.00
C THR A 104 1.58 -3.12 -11.12
N THR A 105 2.35 -2.22 -10.51
CA THR A 105 3.52 -2.57 -9.69
C THR A 105 3.12 -3.36 -8.44
N VAL A 106 2.08 -2.93 -7.73
CA VAL A 106 1.57 -3.65 -6.55
C VAL A 106 0.99 -5.01 -6.92
N ALA A 107 0.32 -5.12 -8.07
CA ALA A 107 -0.16 -6.41 -8.56
C ALA A 107 0.99 -7.37 -8.90
N GLU A 108 2.07 -6.89 -9.49
CA GLU A 108 3.27 -7.69 -9.74
C GLU A 108 3.92 -8.15 -8.44
N HIS A 109 4.02 -7.27 -7.46
CA HIS A 109 4.53 -7.62 -6.13
C HIS A 109 3.66 -8.66 -5.42
N THR A 110 2.32 -8.56 -5.54
CA THR A 110 1.38 -9.57 -5.04
C THR A 110 1.68 -10.96 -5.62
N PHE A 111 1.95 -11.05 -6.94
CA PHE A 111 2.35 -12.30 -7.57
C PHE A 111 3.75 -12.75 -7.18
N ALA A 112 4.69 -11.85 -6.95
CA ALA A 112 6.02 -12.20 -6.44
C ALA A 112 5.92 -12.89 -5.07
N LEU A 113 5.10 -12.36 -4.15
CA LEU A 113 4.83 -12.98 -2.85
C LEU A 113 4.13 -14.35 -3.00
N LEU A 114 3.11 -14.45 -3.85
CA LEU A 114 2.43 -15.72 -4.12
C LEU A 114 3.40 -16.79 -4.62
N LEU A 115 4.16 -16.47 -5.65
CA LEU A 115 5.10 -17.42 -6.26
C LEU A 115 6.25 -17.78 -5.32
N ALA A 116 6.73 -16.82 -4.50
CA ALA A 116 7.73 -17.10 -3.47
C ALA A 116 7.24 -18.12 -2.45
N LEU A 117 5.99 -18.00 -1.99
CA LEU A 117 5.36 -18.93 -1.05
C LEU A 117 5.15 -20.32 -1.66
N VAL A 118 4.41 -20.39 -2.79
CA VAL A 118 4.03 -21.70 -3.37
C VAL A 118 5.22 -22.50 -3.87
N ARG A 119 6.35 -21.86 -4.16
CA ARG A 119 7.57 -22.52 -4.66
C ARG A 119 8.68 -22.60 -3.61
N ASN A 120 8.43 -22.21 -2.35
CA ASN A 120 9.43 -22.17 -1.27
C ASN A 120 10.70 -21.37 -1.67
N LEU A 121 10.55 -20.34 -2.51
CA LEU A 121 11.66 -19.71 -3.22
C LEU A 121 12.67 -19.08 -2.28
N VAL A 122 12.20 -18.41 -1.21
CA VAL A 122 13.06 -17.73 -0.24
C VAL A 122 13.89 -18.74 0.55
N GLU A 123 13.27 -19.83 1.04
CA GLU A 123 13.97 -20.90 1.77
C GLU A 123 14.99 -21.59 0.89
N GLU A 124 14.61 -22.02 -0.32
CA GLU A 124 15.49 -22.72 -1.26
C GLU A 124 16.70 -21.86 -1.66
N ALA A 125 16.49 -20.57 -1.90
CA ALA A 125 17.56 -19.66 -2.23
C ALA A 125 18.54 -19.47 -1.06
N ASN A 126 18.04 -19.38 0.17
CA ASN A 126 18.88 -19.23 1.36
C ASN A 126 19.65 -20.51 1.67
N VAL A 127 19.01 -21.68 1.64
CA VAL A 127 19.63 -22.99 1.82
C VAL A 127 20.78 -23.18 0.83
N THR A 128 20.53 -22.88 -0.45
CA THR A 128 21.55 -23.04 -1.51
C THR A 128 22.72 -22.07 -1.32
N ARG A 129 22.47 -20.80 -0.93
CA ARG A 129 23.54 -19.84 -0.62
C ARG A 129 24.42 -20.27 0.55
N ASN A 130 23.85 -21.01 1.50
CA ASN A 130 24.59 -21.57 2.64
C ASN A 130 25.35 -22.86 2.31
N GLY A 131 25.36 -23.27 1.04
CA GLY A 131 26.11 -24.46 0.56
C GLY A 131 25.38 -25.77 0.73
N GLU A 132 24.11 -25.75 1.15
CA GLU A 132 23.27 -26.93 1.22
C GLU A 132 22.57 -27.19 -0.13
N TRP A 133 22.18 -28.45 -0.38
CA TRP A 133 21.47 -28.85 -1.60
C TRP A 133 20.19 -29.60 -1.25
N LYS A 134 19.25 -28.89 -0.55
CA LYS A 134 17.93 -29.38 -0.18
C LYS A 134 16.96 -29.12 -1.34
N ARG A 135 16.04 -30.02 -1.59
CA ARG A 135 15.03 -29.91 -2.63
C ARG A 135 13.64 -29.98 -1.99
N LEU A 136 12.97 -28.84 -1.85
CA LEU A 136 11.61 -28.76 -1.33
C LEU A 136 10.62 -28.90 -2.48
N THR A 137 9.53 -29.62 -2.24
CA THR A 137 8.45 -29.75 -3.22
C THR A 137 7.45 -28.59 -3.00
N GLY A 138 7.26 -27.76 -4.02
CA GLY A 138 6.30 -26.68 -4.03
C GLY A 138 4.96 -27.06 -4.68
N ASN A 139 4.12 -26.06 -4.89
CA ASN A 139 2.81 -26.19 -5.49
C ASN A 139 2.68 -25.37 -6.79
N GLU A 140 1.79 -25.80 -7.69
CA GLU A 140 1.33 -25.02 -8.84
C GLU A 140 0.14 -24.16 -8.45
N ILE A 141 -0.06 -23.04 -9.17
CA ILE A 141 -1.24 -22.17 -9.02
C ILE A 141 -2.27 -22.33 -10.14
N MET A 142 -1.88 -22.95 -11.26
CA MET A 142 -2.78 -23.28 -12.37
C MET A 142 -4.00 -24.07 -11.89
N GLY A 143 -5.18 -23.69 -12.33
CA GLY A 143 -6.46 -24.32 -11.97
C GLY A 143 -6.97 -24.00 -10.56
N LYS A 144 -6.14 -23.39 -9.69
CA LYS A 144 -6.56 -22.97 -8.35
C LYS A 144 -7.45 -21.73 -8.41
N THR A 145 -8.26 -21.55 -7.37
CA THR A 145 -9.14 -20.40 -7.23
C THR A 145 -8.47 -19.31 -6.38
N ILE A 146 -8.38 -18.10 -6.92
CA ILE A 146 -8.03 -16.91 -6.16
C ILE A 146 -9.30 -16.10 -5.85
N ALA A 147 -9.45 -15.73 -4.60
CA ALA A 147 -10.46 -14.80 -4.10
C ALA A 147 -9.85 -13.41 -3.97
N ILE A 148 -10.36 -12.45 -4.71
CA ILE A 148 -9.93 -11.05 -4.69
C ILE A 148 -10.94 -10.25 -3.87
N VAL A 149 -10.48 -9.70 -2.75
CA VAL A 149 -11.28 -8.82 -1.91
C VAL A 149 -10.91 -7.38 -2.23
N GLY A 150 -11.80 -6.69 -2.93
CA GLY A 150 -11.56 -5.39 -3.55
C GLY A 150 -11.15 -5.51 -5.02
N LEU A 151 -12.08 -5.21 -5.95
CA LEU A 151 -11.85 -5.26 -7.40
C LEU A 151 -11.61 -3.85 -7.98
N GLY A 152 -10.92 -2.99 -7.21
CA GLY A 152 -10.44 -1.69 -7.65
C GLY A 152 -9.28 -1.81 -8.66
N ARG A 153 -8.53 -0.72 -8.88
CA ARG A 153 -7.43 -0.72 -9.86
C ARG A 153 -6.41 -1.84 -9.65
N ILE A 154 -5.97 -2.08 -8.40
CA ILE A 154 -5.00 -3.13 -8.09
C ILE A 154 -5.65 -4.51 -8.24
N GLY A 155 -6.84 -4.72 -7.68
CA GLY A 155 -7.55 -6.00 -7.77
C GLY A 155 -7.82 -6.44 -9.21
N LYS A 156 -8.12 -5.50 -10.11
CA LYS A 156 -8.26 -5.76 -11.55
C LYS A 156 -6.96 -6.24 -12.19
N GLU A 157 -5.85 -5.59 -11.89
CA GLU A 157 -4.52 -6.01 -12.37
C GLU A 157 -4.12 -7.39 -11.83
N VAL A 158 -4.49 -7.70 -10.58
CA VAL A 158 -4.29 -9.03 -10.00
C VAL A 158 -5.18 -10.06 -10.71
N ALA A 159 -6.44 -9.73 -11.02
CA ALA A 159 -7.34 -10.61 -11.74
C ALA A 159 -6.81 -10.97 -13.14
N ILE A 160 -6.33 -9.98 -13.90
CA ILE A 160 -5.72 -10.18 -15.23
C ILE A 160 -4.53 -11.16 -15.14
N ARG A 161 -3.62 -10.94 -14.18
CA ARG A 161 -2.46 -11.82 -13.99
C ARG A 161 -2.86 -13.21 -13.53
N ALA A 162 -3.83 -13.32 -12.63
CA ALA A 162 -4.36 -14.62 -12.20
C ALA A 162 -4.92 -15.43 -13.36
N LYS A 163 -5.68 -14.80 -14.27
CA LYS A 163 -6.19 -15.45 -15.50
C LYS A 163 -5.05 -15.90 -16.40
N ALA A 164 -4.00 -15.08 -16.56
CA ALA A 164 -2.82 -15.44 -17.36
C ALA A 164 -2.05 -16.65 -16.79
N PHE A 165 -2.07 -16.84 -15.46
CA PHE A 165 -1.56 -18.04 -14.80
C PHE A 165 -2.54 -19.22 -14.79
N GLY A 166 -3.67 -19.14 -15.47
CA GLY A 166 -4.67 -20.21 -15.54
C GLY A 166 -5.47 -20.42 -14.25
N MET A 167 -5.53 -19.41 -13.37
CA MET A 167 -6.32 -19.47 -12.15
C MET A 167 -7.81 -19.18 -12.43
N LYS A 168 -8.68 -19.70 -11.56
CA LYS A 168 -10.09 -19.28 -11.50
C LYS A 168 -10.17 -18.07 -10.58
N VAL A 169 -10.84 -17.01 -11.06
CA VAL A 169 -10.93 -15.74 -10.32
C VAL A 169 -12.35 -15.52 -9.85
N LYS A 170 -12.51 -15.21 -8.56
CA LYS A 170 -13.72 -14.68 -7.98
C LYS A 170 -13.42 -13.47 -7.13
N ALA A 171 -14.35 -12.51 -7.07
CA ALA A 171 -14.12 -11.25 -6.37
C ALA A 171 -15.37 -10.71 -5.69
N PHE A 172 -15.13 -9.85 -4.69
CA PHE A 172 -16.12 -9.01 -4.04
C PHE A 172 -15.64 -7.57 -4.04
N ASP A 173 -16.51 -6.66 -4.46
CA ASP A 173 -16.32 -5.22 -4.34
C ASP A 173 -17.68 -4.55 -4.13
N LEU A 174 -17.70 -3.44 -3.38
CA LEU A 174 -18.88 -2.61 -3.20
C LEU A 174 -19.26 -1.87 -4.50
N TYR A 175 -18.25 -1.51 -5.30
CA TYR A 175 -18.39 -0.81 -6.57
C TYR A 175 -18.03 -1.76 -7.73
N TRP A 176 -18.98 -2.63 -8.06
CA TRP A 176 -18.78 -3.69 -9.05
C TRP A 176 -18.73 -3.15 -10.47
N ASP A 177 -17.70 -3.55 -11.21
CA ASP A 177 -17.51 -3.24 -12.62
C ASP A 177 -17.87 -4.49 -13.45
N GLU A 178 -19.11 -4.51 -13.97
CA GLU A 178 -19.64 -5.65 -14.72
C GLU A 178 -18.88 -5.85 -16.05
N GLU A 179 -18.58 -4.76 -16.77
CA GLU A 179 -17.87 -4.83 -18.04
C GLU A 179 -16.49 -5.48 -17.90
N PHE A 180 -15.72 -5.05 -16.88
CA PHE A 180 -14.43 -5.66 -16.57
C PHE A 180 -14.58 -7.14 -16.16
N ALA A 181 -15.55 -7.44 -15.32
CA ALA A 181 -15.75 -8.79 -14.79
C ALA A 181 -16.10 -9.78 -15.91
N ASP A 182 -16.99 -9.39 -16.82
CA ASP A 182 -17.38 -10.20 -17.99
C ASP A 182 -16.19 -10.39 -18.94
N ALA A 183 -15.47 -9.30 -19.26
CA ALA A 183 -14.33 -9.36 -20.18
C ALA A 183 -13.18 -10.26 -19.67
N HIS A 184 -13.04 -10.38 -18.35
CA HIS A 184 -11.97 -11.18 -17.72
C HIS A 184 -12.48 -12.44 -17.02
N GLU A 185 -13.75 -12.80 -17.20
CA GLU A 185 -14.39 -13.97 -16.56
C GLU A 185 -14.16 -14.02 -15.04
N VAL A 186 -14.37 -12.89 -14.36
CA VAL A 186 -14.30 -12.77 -12.91
C VAL A 186 -15.65 -13.09 -12.31
N LYS A 187 -15.75 -14.15 -11.52
CA LYS A 187 -16.99 -14.52 -10.85
C LYS A 187 -17.29 -13.51 -9.74
N ARG A 188 -18.45 -12.84 -9.83
CA ARG A 188 -18.97 -11.98 -8.77
C ARG A 188 -19.37 -12.79 -7.53
N CYS A 189 -18.99 -12.29 -6.35
CA CYS A 189 -19.47 -12.73 -5.05
C CYS A 189 -20.16 -11.55 -4.35
N PHE A 190 -21.12 -11.84 -3.47
CA PHE A 190 -21.95 -10.82 -2.82
C PHE A 190 -21.64 -10.65 -1.33
N SER A 191 -20.67 -11.39 -0.83
CA SER A 191 -20.18 -11.27 0.55
C SER A 191 -18.73 -11.71 0.68
N LEU A 192 -18.07 -11.25 1.73
CA LEU A 192 -16.70 -11.67 2.06
C LEU A 192 -16.60 -13.19 2.25
N GLY A 193 -17.57 -13.80 2.99
CA GLY A 193 -17.59 -15.23 3.23
C GLY A 193 -17.74 -16.06 1.95
N GLU A 194 -18.61 -15.63 1.02
CA GLU A 194 -18.76 -16.28 -0.29
C GLU A 194 -17.47 -16.16 -1.12
N THR A 195 -16.84 -14.98 -1.07
CA THR A 195 -15.61 -14.72 -1.81
C THR A 195 -14.47 -15.60 -1.31
N MET A 196 -14.24 -15.67 -0.03
CA MET A 196 -13.13 -16.40 0.54
C MET A 196 -13.40 -17.92 0.63
N GLY A 197 -14.65 -18.34 0.79
CA GLY A 197 -15.02 -19.74 0.98
C GLY A 197 -14.55 -20.65 -0.14
N GLY A 198 -13.74 -21.68 0.17
CA GLY A 198 -13.21 -22.66 -0.80
C GLY A 198 -12.11 -22.14 -1.72
N ALA A 199 -11.63 -20.91 -1.58
CA ALA A 199 -10.49 -20.39 -2.34
C ALA A 199 -9.16 -20.97 -1.81
N GLU A 200 -8.24 -21.25 -2.72
CA GLU A 200 -6.87 -21.64 -2.39
C GLU A 200 -5.97 -20.43 -2.11
N VAL A 201 -6.30 -19.28 -2.66
CA VAL A 201 -5.59 -18.01 -2.45
C VAL A 201 -6.60 -16.92 -2.15
N VAL A 202 -6.34 -16.11 -1.14
CA VAL A 202 -7.09 -14.89 -0.81
C VAL A 202 -6.16 -13.70 -0.94
N SER A 203 -6.56 -12.69 -1.70
CA SER A 203 -5.77 -11.46 -1.92
C SER A 203 -6.58 -10.22 -1.56
N LEU A 204 -6.01 -9.39 -0.68
CA LEU A 204 -6.68 -8.21 -0.13
C LEU A 204 -6.25 -6.94 -0.87
N HIS A 205 -7.25 -6.19 -1.38
CA HIS A 205 -7.04 -4.95 -2.15
C HIS A 205 -8.09 -3.88 -1.80
N VAL A 206 -8.54 -3.86 -0.55
CA VAL A 206 -9.49 -2.88 0.00
C VAL A 206 -8.77 -1.80 0.80
N ASN A 207 -9.42 -0.64 0.93
CA ASN A 207 -8.96 0.40 1.83
C ASN A 207 -9.17 0.00 3.30
N LEU A 208 -8.38 0.57 4.19
CA LEU A 208 -8.61 0.48 5.63
C LEU A 208 -9.73 1.43 6.03
N THR A 209 -10.77 0.88 6.63
CA THR A 209 -11.91 1.58 7.23
C THR A 209 -12.29 0.90 8.55
N SER A 210 -13.25 1.44 9.29
CA SER A 210 -13.80 0.77 10.48
C SER A 210 -14.37 -0.62 10.17
N GLU A 211 -14.97 -0.80 8.98
CA GLU A 211 -15.61 -2.04 8.55
C GLU A 211 -14.61 -3.09 8.05
N THR A 212 -13.46 -2.65 7.53
CA THR A 212 -12.44 -3.55 6.99
C THR A 212 -11.32 -3.87 7.98
N ARG A 213 -11.19 -3.10 9.07
CA ARG A 213 -10.23 -3.37 10.14
C ARG A 213 -10.45 -4.77 10.72
N TYR A 214 -9.38 -5.57 10.74
CA TYR A 214 -9.40 -6.96 11.18
C TYR A 214 -10.48 -7.83 10.51
N MET A 215 -10.74 -7.55 9.21
CA MET A 215 -11.66 -8.37 8.42
C MET A 215 -11.16 -9.82 8.30
N LEU A 216 -9.84 -10.05 8.31
CA LEU A 216 -9.23 -11.35 8.52
C LEU A 216 -8.85 -11.52 10.00
N ASN A 217 -9.73 -12.15 10.75
CA ASN A 217 -9.61 -12.51 12.16
C ASN A 217 -9.78 -14.02 12.34
N ALA A 218 -9.70 -14.52 13.56
CA ALA A 218 -9.82 -15.95 13.86
C ALA A 218 -11.08 -16.60 13.25
N LYS A 219 -12.24 -15.89 13.27
CA LYS A 219 -13.49 -16.42 12.73
C LYS A 219 -13.47 -16.52 11.21
N SER A 220 -13.05 -15.47 10.53
CA SER A 220 -12.98 -15.45 9.05
C SER A 220 -11.89 -16.40 8.55
N ILE A 221 -10.73 -16.46 9.20
CA ILE A 221 -9.66 -17.40 8.88
C ILE A 221 -10.11 -18.85 9.05
N ALA A 222 -10.85 -19.17 10.12
CA ALA A 222 -11.37 -20.53 10.32
C ALA A 222 -12.30 -21.00 9.18
N SER A 223 -12.97 -20.08 8.48
CA SER A 223 -13.84 -20.40 7.34
C SER A 223 -13.10 -20.58 6.01
N LEU A 224 -11.80 -20.24 5.95
CA LEU A 224 -10.98 -20.46 4.76
C LEU A 224 -10.75 -21.95 4.52
N LYS A 225 -10.39 -22.29 3.28
CA LYS A 225 -9.93 -23.65 2.95
C LYS A 225 -8.64 -23.98 3.72
N ASP A 226 -8.53 -25.22 4.22
CA ASP A 226 -7.30 -25.66 4.85
C ASP A 226 -6.13 -25.59 3.86
N GLY A 227 -5.01 -25.05 4.31
CA GLY A 227 -3.84 -24.80 3.48
C GLY A 227 -3.98 -23.59 2.53
N ALA A 228 -5.00 -22.75 2.68
CA ALA A 228 -5.13 -21.53 1.90
C ALA A 228 -3.96 -20.57 2.15
N ILE A 229 -3.60 -19.81 1.11
CA ILE A 229 -2.59 -18.74 1.17
C ILE A 229 -3.30 -17.38 1.23
N VAL A 230 -2.83 -16.51 2.10
CA VAL A 230 -3.31 -15.13 2.18
C VAL A 230 -2.23 -14.18 1.67
N LEU A 231 -2.65 -13.19 0.88
CA LEU A 231 -1.79 -12.12 0.34
C LEU A 231 -2.34 -10.77 0.77
N ASN A 232 -1.47 -9.92 1.32
CA ASN A 232 -1.84 -8.58 1.75
C ASN A 232 -0.80 -7.53 1.31
N CYS A 233 -1.10 -6.80 0.25
CA CYS A 233 -0.35 -5.62 -0.18
C CYS A 233 -1.18 -4.34 -0.04
N ALA A 234 -2.17 -4.34 0.87
CA ALA A 234 -3.07 -3.21 1.10
C ALA A 234 -2.73 -2.48 2.40
N ARG A 235 -3.20 -2.96 3.56
CA ARG A 235 -2.90 -2.42 4.89
C ARG A 235 -2.78 -3.53 5.92
N GLY A 236 -1.82 -3.41 6.85
CA GLY A 236 -1.56 -4.41 7.89
C GLY A 236 -2.78 -4.65 8.77
N GLU A 237 -3.46 -3.58 9.14
CA GLU A 237 -4.63 -3.62 10.03
C GLU A 237 -5.89 -4.29 9.42
N LEU A 238 -5.86 -4.74 8.16
CA LEU A 238 -6.91 -5.61 7.62
C LEU A 238 -6.87 -7.01 8.22
N VAL A 239 -5.74 -7.40 8.78
CA VAL A 239 -5.44 -8.74 9.31
C VAL A 239 -5.13 -8.64 10.81
N ASP A 240 -5.79 -9.45 11.61
CA ASP A 240 -5.41 -9.70 13.00
C ASP A 240 -4.14 -10.56 13.01
N SER A 241 -3.01 -9.95 13.35
CA SER A 241 -1.70 -10.62 13.34
C SER A 241 -1.65 -11.82 14.27
N SER A 242 -2.30 -11.76 15.43
CA SER A 242 -2.32 -12.89 16.38
C SER A 242 -3.11 -14.08 15.82
N ALA A 243 -4.26 -13.80 15.20
CA ALA A 243 -5.05 -14.84 14.54
C ALA A 243 -4.31 -15.46 13.35
N MET A 244 -3.57 -14.64 12.60
CA MET A 244 -2.75 -15.08 11.47
C MET A 244 -1.63 -16.02 11.94
N VAL A 245 -0.87 -15.65 12.97
CA VAL A 245 0.21 -16.49 13.55
C VAL A 245 -0.34 -17.83 13.99
N ASN A 246 -1.42 -17.85 14.77
CA ASN A 246 -2.06 -19.08 15.24
C ASN A 246 -2.50 -20.00 14.09
N ALA A 247 -3.01 -19.40 13.01
CA ALA A 247 -3.45 -20.16 11.84
C ALA A 247 -2.28 -20.76 11.03
N LEU A 248 -1.16 -20.06 10.98
CA LEU A 248 0.07 -20.57 10.34
C LEU A 248 0.69 -21.68 11.18
N GLU A 249 0.84 -21.49 12.48
CA GLU A 249 1.42 -22.47 13.40
C GLU A 249 0.60 -23.76 13.49
N SER A 250 -0.74 -23.65 13.45
CA SER A 250 -1.62 -24.82 13.43
C SER A 250 -1.70 -25.52 12.07
N GLY A 251 -1.13 -24.95 11.01
CA GLY A 251 -1.24 -25.47 9.64
C GLY A 251 -2.62 -25.24 9.00
N LYS A 252 -3.50 -24.45 9.62
CA LYS A 252 -4.78 -24.02 9.02
C LYS A 252 -4.56 -23.24 7.74
N LEU A 253 -3.56 -22.36 7.73
CA LEU A 253 -3.11 -21.65 6.54
C LEU A 253 -1.81 -22.24 6.01
N GLY A 254 -1.70 -22.33 4.70
CA GLY A 254 -0.54 -22.79 3.98
C GLY A 254 0.56 -21.72 3.81
N GLY A 255 0.23 -20.45 4.00
CA GLY A 255 1.19 -19.35 3.94
C GLY A 255 0.55 -17.97 4.03
N TYR A 256 1.38 -16.99 4.39
CA TYR A 256 1.02 -15.57 4.40
C TYR A 256 2.10 -14.75 3.70
N GLY A 257 1.72 -14.07 2.63
CA GLY A 257 2.55 -13.11 1.91
C GLY A 257 2.07 -11.68 2.19
N THR A 258 2.90 -10.84 2.80
CA THR A 258 2.50 -9.48 3.10
C THR A 258 3.61 -8.49 2.80
N ASP A 259 3.20 -7.32 2.31
CA ASP A 259 4.07 -6.16 2.13
C ASP A 259 3.84 -5.09 3.21
N VAL A 260 2.87 -5.34 4.10
CA VAL A 260 2.42 -4.37 5.09
C VAL A 260 2.23 -5.00 6.46
N MET A 261 2.48 -4.23 7.52
CA MET A 261 2.31 -4.63 8.90
C MET A 261 1.39 -3.65 9.64
N GLU A 262 0.81 -4.06 10.76
CA GLU A 262 -0.02 -3.17 11.60
C GLU A 262 0.77 -1.97 12.11
N GLU A 263 2.03 -2.21 12.46
CA GLU A 263 3.00 -1.18 12.81
C GLU A 263 4.21 -1.28 11.87
N GLU A 264 4.63 -0.16 11.30
CA GLU A 264 5.74 -0.08 10.35
C GLU A 264 6.75 0.99 10.80
N PRO A 265 8.01 0.60 11.13
CA PRO A 265 8.52 -0.77 11.18
C PRO A 265 7.95 -1.57 12.36
N PRO A 266 7.76 -2.90 12.21
CA PRO A 266 7.32 -3.75 13.32
C PRO A 266 8.40 -3.87 14.40
N ALA A 267 7.96 -4.19 15.63
CA ALA A 267 8.90 -4.54 16.70
C ALA A 267 9.78 -5.74 16.28
N PRO A 268 11.08 -5.76 16.66
CA PRO A 268 11.99 -6.83 16.21
C PRO A 268 11.58 -8.25 16.64
N ASP A 269 10.78 -8.36 17.67
CA ASP A 269 10.24 -9.61 18.23
C ASP A 269 8.78 -9.88 17.81
N HIS A 270 8.27 -9.14 16.82
CA HIS A 270 6.90 -9.31 16.35
C HIS A 270 6.67 -10.74 15.85
N PRO A 271 5.63 -11.47 16.35
CA PRO A 271 5.48 -12.92 16.11
C PRO A 271 5.39 -13.31 14.62
N LEU A 272 4.81 -12.48 13.77
CA LEU A 272 4.75 -12.74 12.33
C LEU A 272 6.14 -12.85 11.67
N LEU A 273 7.17 -12.18 12.22
CA LEU A 273 8.53 -12.23 11.64
C LEU A 273 9.18 -13.61 11.76
N SER A 274 8.71 -14.44 12.70
CA SER A 274 9.17 -15.81 12.93
C SER A 274 8.13 -16.89 12.62
N ALA A 275 6.91 -16.51 12.23
CA ALA A 275 5.85 -17.45 11.91
C ALA A 275 6.21 -18.29 10.67
N PRO A 276 5.83 -19.60 10.64
CA PRO A 276 6.14 -20.46 9.51
C PRO A 276 5.42 -20.01 8.23
N ASN A 277 6.03 -20.32 7.08
CA ASN A 277 5.46 -20.07 5.76
C ASN A 277 5.03 -18.60 5.54
N THR A 278 5.83 -17.64 6.03
CA THR A 278 5.64 -16.21 5.79
C THR A 278 6.65 -15.68 4.78
N VAL A 279 6.20 -14.76 3.93
CA VAL A 279 7.08 -13.88 3.13
C VAL A 279 6.63 -12.46 3.40
N ILE A 280 7.49 -11.69 4.08
CA ILE A 280 7.20 -10.32 4.51
C ILE A 280 8.19 -9.38 3.85
N THR A 281 7.68 -8.31 3.25
CA THR A 281 8.49 -7.25 2.62
C THR A 281 8.16 -5.90 3.26
N PRO A 282 9.13 -4.96 3.31
CA PRO A 282 9.00 -3.73 4.10
C PRO A 282 8.32 -2.60 3.32
N HIS A 283 7.05 -2.80 2.93
CA HIS A 283 6.19 -1.85 2.22
C HIS A 283 6.85 -1.30 0.94
N ILE A 284 7.25 -2.22 0.07
CA ILE A 284 7.95 -1.94 -1.19
C ILE A 284 7.14 -2.27 -2.45
N GLY A 285 5.88 -2.70 -2.30
CA GLY A 285 5.05 -3.16 -3.41
C GLY A 285 4.87 -2.14 -4.54
N SER A 286 5.02 -0.87 -4.25
CA SER A 286 5.03 0.20 -5.26
C SER A 286 6.43 0.71 -5.63
N ARG A 287 7.51 0.11 -5.09
CA ARG A 287 8.87 0.66 -5.17
C ARG A 287 9.66 0.06 -6.35
N THR A 288 9.30 0.44 -7.57
CA THR A 288 10.11 0.18 -8.78
C THR A 288 10.54 1.49 -9.42
N TYR A 289 11.57 1.47 -10.25
CA TYR A 289 12.04 2.66 -10.96
C TYR A 289 10.91 3.33 -11.73
N GLU A 290 10.11 2.56 -12.46
CA GLU A 290 9.00 3.06 -13.28
C GLU A 290 7.87 3.65 -12.42
N SER A 291 7.53 2.99 -11.33
CA SER A 291 6.48 3.46 -10.42
C SER A 291 6.91 4.71 -9.67
N VAL A 292 8.18 4.78 -9.23
CA VAL A 292 8.74 5.98 -8.58
C VAL A 292 8.65 7.18 -9.52
N GLN A 293 9.02 7.04 -10.80
CA GLN A 293 8.91 8.13 -11.77
C GLN A 293 7.47 8.64 -11.91
N ARG A 294 6.50 7.74 -12.00
CA ARG A 294 5.08 8.12 -12.11
C ARG A 294 4.56 8.78 -10.83
N GLN A 295 4.84 8.19 -9.67
CA GLN A 295 4.39 8.71 -8.38
C GLN A 295 5.05 10.04 -8.03
N ALA A 296 6.37 10.12 -8.14
CA ALA A 296 7.14 11.31 -7.83
C ALA A 296 6.78 12.48 -8.76
N GLY A 297 6.70 12.20 -10.06
CA GLY A 297 6.30 13.21 -11.04
C GLY A 297 4.90 13.77 -10.76
N MET A 298 3.93 12.92 -10.39
CA MET A 298 2.59 13.37 -10.05
C MET A 298 2.56 14.13 -8.73
N ALA A 299 3.23 13.63 -7.68
CA ALA A 299 3.27 14.28 -6.38
C ALA A 299 3.91 15.68 -6.44
N VAL A 300 5.02 15.80 -7.17
CA VAL A 300 5.71 17.10 -7.37
C VAL A 300 4.83 18.08 -8.15
N ARG A 301 4.20 17.64 -9.25
CA ARG A 301 3.30 18.51 -10.02
C ARG A 301 2.10 18.97 -9.18
N ASN A 302 1.49 18.06 -8.41
CA ASN A 302 0.42 18.41 -7.46
C ASN A 302 0.87 19.50 -6.47
N LEU A 303 2.04 19.31 -5.85
CA LEU A 303 2.61 20.25 -4.88
C LEU A 303 2.86 21.62 -5.53
N ILE A 304 3.49 21.65 -6.69
CA ILE A 304 3.82 22.88 -7.43
C ILE A 304 2.54 23.61 -7.83
N HIS A 305 1.53 22.92 -8.38
CA HIS A 305 0.26 23.52 -8.77
C HIS A 305 -0.40 24.23 -7.60
N VAL A 306 -0.54 23.54 -6.46
CA VAL A 306 -1.15 24.15 -5.26
C VAL A 306 -0.35 25.35 -4.78
N LEU A 307 0.98 25.27 -4.72
CA LEU A 307 1.82 26.41 -4.29
C LEU A 307 1.74 27.61 -5.25
N LYS A 308 1.40 27.38 -6.52
CA LYS A 308 1.13 28.43 -7.53
C LYS A 308 -0.31 28.88 -7.58
N GLY A 309 -1.20 28.35 -6.74
CA GLY A 309 -2.64 28.66 -6.76
C GLY A 309 -3.39 28.00 -7.93
N GLU A 310 -2.83 26.95 -8.51
CA GLU A 310 -3.40 26.17 -9.60
C GLU A 310 -4.05 24.90 -9.08
N GLN A 311 -4.99 24.34 -9.85
CA GLN A 311 -5.64 23.08 -9.49
C GLN A 311 -4.66 21.91 -9.64
N PRO A 312 -4.51 21.04 -8.61
CA PRO A 312 -3.69 19.85 -8.71
C PRO A 312 -4.31 18.80 -9.64
N LEU A 313 -3.51 17.84 -10.09
CA LEU A 313 -3.97 16.72 -10.91
C LEU A 313 -4.95 15.80 -10.16
N ALA A 314 -4.79 15.68 -8.84
CA ALA A 314 -5.71 14.97 -7.96
C ALA A 314 -5.65 15.53 -6.53
N GLN A 315 -6.82 15.80 -5.99
CA GLN A 315 -7.03 16.30 -4.63
C GLN A 315 -7.94 15.35 -3.87
N ALA A 316 -7.63 15.11 -2.60
CA ALA A 316 -8.32 14.13 -1.77
C ALA A 316 -9.41 14.76 -0.87
N ASN A 317 -9.37 16.07 -0.65
CA ASN A 317 -10.37 16.78 0.16
C ASN A 317 -10.96 17.99 -0.59
N GLU A 318 -12.13 18.43 -0.17
CA GLU A 318 -12.85 19.56 -0.77
C GLU A 318 -12.38 20.90 -0.18
N VAL A 319 -11.17 21.31 -0.53
CA VAL A 319 -10.60 22.60 -0.12
C VAL A 319 -10.32 23.42 -1.38
N THR A 320 -10.77 24.66 -1.38
CA THR A 320 -10.47 25.61 -2.48
C THR A 320 -8.99 25.96 -2.46
N ILE A 321 -8.32 25.85 -3.60
CA ILE A 321 -6.91 26.24 -3.72
C ILE A 321 -6.79 27.75 -3.56
N PRO A 322 -6.03 28.25 -2.57
CA PRO A 322 -5.85 29.66 -2.37
C PRO A 322 -5.14 30.29 -3.59
N SER A 323 -5.59 31.46 -4.00
CA SER A 323 -4.84 32.26 -5.00
C SER A 323 -3.44 32.57 -4.48
N PRO A 324 -2.43 32.64 -5.35
CA PRO A 324 -1.08 32.98 -4.93
C PRO A 324 -1.10 34.32 -4.19
N THR A 325 -0.57 34.33 -2.98
CA THR A 325 -0.27 35.60 -2.31
C THR A 325 0.83 36.33 -3.08
N THR A 326 0.46 37.41 -3.77
CA THR A 326 1.37 38.34 -4.44
C THR A 326 2.42 38.90 -3.50
#